data_893d3396b9f587c3de334c810248d8d8
#
_entry.id   893d3396b9f587c3de334c810248d8d8
#
_cell.length_a   1.000
_cell.length_b   1.000
_cell.length_c   1.000
_cell.angle_alpha   90.00
_cell.angle_beta   90.00
_cell.angle_gamma   90.00
#
_symmetry.space_group_name_H-M   'P 1'
#
loop_
_entity.id
_entity.type
_entity.pdbx_description
1 polymer ?
#
loop_
_entity_poly.entity_id
_entity_poly.type
_entity_poly.pdbx_seq_one_letter_code
_entity_poly.pdbx_strand_id
1 'polypeptide(L)'
;MNNYQIPDLFALGEIESKAVLKACSTAHQALGELKGVVHTMPNQNILLGTLPLQEAKESSEIENIITTQDDLYQSNINTHQFTTVAAKEVHYYAQAMSLGFDSVRSDKLITLNLIKEIQAALEGNNAGFRKQQGTGLVNQTTKEIVYMPPQNPADIEKYMSDLERFINDSAQLDYDPLVKMALIHHQFESIHPFYDGNGRTGRILNILYLIQPVSYTHLRAHETKAN
;
A
#
# COMPACT_ATOMS: atom_id res chain seq x y z
N MET A 1 -23.04 -7.99 15.32
CA MET A 1 -22.20 -7.60 14.19
C MET A 1 -22.16 -6.07 14.15
N ASN A 2 -20.99 -5.45 14.22
CA ASN A 2 -20.88 -4.00 14.06
C ASN A 2 -21.32 -3.65 12.65
N ASN A 3 -22.34 -2.79 12.52
CA ASN A 3 -22.78 -2.24 11.24
C ASN A 3 -21.79 -1.17 10.77
N TYR A 4 -20.52 -1.55 10.56
CA TYR A 4 -19.56 -0.64 9.98
C TYR A 4 -19.93 -0.38 8.52
N GLN A 5 -20.13 0.88 8.21
CA GLN A 5 -20.34 1.33 6.82
C GLN A 5 -19.05 2.00 6.33
N ILE A 6 -18.66 1.67 5.13
CA ILE A 6 -17.51 2.32 4.49
C ILE A 6 -17.82 3.81 4.33
N PRO A 7 -17.01 4.70 4.91
CA PRO A 7 -17.27 6.13 4.84
C PRO A 7 -17.05 6.70 3.44
N ASP A 8 -17.76 7.78 3.15
CA ASP A 8 -17.42 8.61 1.99
C ASP A 8 -16.18 9.45 2.29
N LEU A 9 -15.08 9.20 1.57
CA LEU A 9 -13.81 9.89 1.77
C LEU A 9 -13.86 11.39 1.50
N PHE A 10 -14.85 11.85 0.73
CA PHE A 10 -15.06 13.26 0.42
C PHE A 10 -15.98 13.99 1.43
N ALA A 11 -16.51 13.25 2.43
CA ALA A 11 -17.42 13.76 3.45
C ALA A 11 -16.98 13.46 4.89
N LEU A 12 -15.68 13.23 5.12
CA LEU A 12 -15.16 12.77 6.43
C LEU A 12 -15.20 13.82 7.55
N GLY A 13 -15.41 15.09 7.26
CA GLY A 13 -15.30 16.14 8.27
C GLY A 13 -13.85 16.34 8.76
N GLU A 14 -13.68 16.95 9.94
CA GLU A 14 -12.36 17.23 10.52
C GLU A 14 -11.80 16.00 11.22
N ILE A 15 -10.79 15.38 10.62
CA ILE A 15 -10.08 14.22 11.16
C ILE A 15 -8.67 14.55 11.68
N GLU A 16 -8.11 15.70 11.29
CA GLU A 16 -6.78 16.16 11.69
C GLU A 16 -6.81 16.80 13.08
N SER A 17 -7.16 16.00 14.07
CA SER A 17 -7.11 16.44 15.46
C SER A 17 -5.70 16.89 15.87
N LYS A 18 -5.60 17.68 16.93
CA LYS A 18 -4.29 18.11 17.49
C LYS A 18 -3.35 16.94 17.79
N ALA A 19 -3.89 15.77 18.15
CA ALA A 19 -3.07 14.57 18.40
C ALA A 19 -2.52 14.01 17.09
N VAL A 20 -3.33 13.93 16.04
CA VAL A 20 -2.93 13.50 14.69
C VAL A 20 -1.85 14.43 14.14
N LEU A 21 -2.06 15.75 14.17
CA LEU A 21 -1.10 16.73 13.64
C LEU A 21 0.25 16.69 14.40
N LYS A 22 0.24 16.43 15.70
CA LYS A 22 1.49 16.21 16.45
C LYS A 22 2.23 14.95 16.02
N ALA A 23 1.52 13.86 15.75
CA ALA A 23 2.12 12.64 15.24
C ALA A 23 2.68 12.84 13.83
N CYS A 24 1.96 13.54 12.96
CA CYS A 24 2.44 13.93 11.63
C CYS A 24 3.72 14.76 11.71
N SER A 25 3.79 15.75 12.62
CA SER A 25 5.00 16.55 12.81
C SER A 25 6.22 15.71 13.17
N THR A 26 6.07 14.73 14.08
CA THR A 26 7.15 13.80 14.44
C THR A 26 7.55 12.91 13.26
N ALA A 27 6.57 12.42 12.51
CA ALA A 27 6.83 11.57 11.34
C ALA A 27 7.53 12.35 10.21
N HIS A 28 7.13 13.59 9.95
CA HIS A 28 7.79 14.46 8.97
C HIS A 28 9.24 14.80 9.36
N GLN A 29 9.50 15.01 10.66
CA GLN A 29 10.88 15.18 11.13
C GLN A 29 11.73 13.95 10.81
N ALA A 30 11.25 12.74 11.14
CA ALA A 30 11.97 11.50 10.86
C ALA A 30 12.20 11.27 9.35
N LEU A 31 11.20 11.59 8.51
CA LEU A 31 11.34 11.54 7.04
C LEU A 31 12.36 12.55 6.52
N GLY A 32 12.41 13.75 7.09
CA GLY A 32 13.41 14.76 6.75
C GLY A 32 14.83 14.33 7.12
N GLU A 33 15.02 13.73 8.31
CA GLU A 33 16.29 13.15 8.74
C GLU A 33 16.75 12.01 7.81
N LEU A 34 15.85 11.07 7.48
CA LEU A 34 16.11 9.98 6.55
C LEU A 34 16.55 10.51 5.19
N LYS A 35 15.84 11.49 4.64
CA LYS A 35 16.17 12.13 3.37
C LYS A 35 17.55 12.77 3.40
N GLY A 36 17.89 13.46 4.51
CA GLY A 36 19.22 14.03 4.70
C GLY A 36 20.31 12.96 4.67
N VAL A 37 20.12 11.84 5.38
CA VAL A 37 21.08 10.71 5.40
C VAL A 37 21.23 10.09 4.01
N VAL A 38 20.15 9.83 3.29
CA VAL A 38 20.18 9.23 1.94
C VAL A 38 20.99 10.11 0.97
N HIS A 39 20.89 11.44 1.06
CA HIS A 39 21.68 12.35 0.22
C HIS A 39 23.19 12.29 0.47
N THR A 40 23.63 11.86 1.66
CA THR A 40 25.06 11.71 1.98
C THR A 40 25.66 10.38 1.52
N MET A 41 24.83 9.44 1.06
CA MET A 41 25.29 8.11 0.62
C MET A 41 26.01 8.17 -0.73
N PRO A 42 27.21 7.60 -0.85
CA PRO A 42 27.99 7.62 -2.09
C PRO A 42 27.30 6.90 -3.26
N ASN A 43 26.51 5.87 -2.96
CA ASN A 43 25.77 5.10 -3.97
C ASN A 43 24.39 4.70 -3.45
N GLN A 44 23.38 5.47 -3.81
CA GLN A 44 21.98 5.22 -3.44
C GLN A 44 21.38 3.97 -4.13
N ASN A 45 21.98 3.49 -5.24
CA ASN A 45 21.50 2.31 -5.95
C ASN A 45 21.60 1.02 -5.12
N ILE A 46 22.49 0.99 -4.13
CA ILE A 46 22.57 -0.14 -3.19
C ILE A 46 21.24 -0.31 -2.45
N LEU A 47 20.63 0.80 -2.03
CA LEU A 47 19.32 0.76 -1.35
C LEU A 47 18.21 0.27 -2.27
N LEU A 48 18.24 0.68 -3.56
CA LEU A 48 17.25 0.26 -4.53
C LEU A 48 17.27 -1.26 -4.81
N GLY A 49 18.44 -1.89 -4.62
CA GLY A 49 18.58 -3.34 -4.79
C GLY A 49 18.18 -4.17 -3.57
N THR A 50 18.23 -3.59 -2.37
CA THR A 50 18.05 -4.35 -1.11
C THR A 50 16.73 -4.04 -0.40
N LEU A 51 16.35 -2.77 -0.32
CA LEU A 51 15.14 -2.36 0.42
C LEU A 51 13.84 -2.96 -0.12
N PRO A 52 13.61 -3.06 -1.46
CA PRO A 52 12.40 -3.69 -1.96
C PRO A 52 12.25 -5.15 -1.53
N LEU A 53 13.36 -5.91 -1.48
CA LEU A 53 13.32 -7.29 -1.06
C LEU A 53 13.13 -7.43 0.45
N GLN A 54 13.73 -6.53 1.22
CA GLN A 54 13.52 -6.47 2.67
C GLN A 54 12.07 -6.10 3.00
N GLU A 55 11.52 -5.07 2.38
CA GLU A 55 10.11 -4.70 2.52
C GLU A 55 9.19 -5.86 2.14
N ALA A 56 9.47 -6.52 1.01
CA ALA A 56 8.71 -7.67 0.56
C ALA A 56 8.70 -8.79 1.61
N LYS A 57 9.83 -9.07 2.25
CA LYS A 57 9.95 -10.06 3.31
C LYS A 57 9.12 -9.66 4.54
N GLU A 58 9.35 -8.47 5.08
CA GLU A 58 8.69 -7.97 6.29
C GLU A 58 7.15 -7.88 6.07
N SER A 59 6.73 -7.37 4.92
CA SER A 59 5.32 -7.26 4.55
C SER A 59 4.64 -8.63 4.40
N SER A 60 5.33 -9.62 3.84
CA SER A 60 4.81 -10.99 3.69
C SER A 60 4.75 -11.71 5.02
N GLU A 61 5.66 -11.44 5.95
CA GLU A 61 5.67 -12.03 7.30
C GLU A 61 4.41 -11.64 8.10
N ILE A 62 3.85 -10.44 7.87
CA ILE A 62 2.57 -10.02 8.46
C ILE A 62 1.43 -11.00 8.09
N GLU A 63 1.49 -11.58 6.89
CA GLU A 63 0.52 -12.58 6.39
C GLU A 63 0.95 -14.04 6.71
N ASN A 64 1.89 -14.25 7.64
CA ASN A 64 2.48 -15.54 7.99
C ASN A 64 3.24 -16.24 6.83
N ILE A 65 3.70 -15.51 5.84
CA ILE A 65 4.58 -15.99 4.78
C ILE A 65 6.01 -15.78 5.24
N ILE A 66 6.54 -16.78 5.95
CA ILE A 66 7.84 -16.69 6.62
C ILE A 66 8.93 -17.27 5.71
N THR A 67 9.98 -16.50 5.47
CA THR A 67 11.18 -16.92 4.72
C THR A 67 12.44 -16.40 5.37
N THR A 68 13.55 -17.12 5.16
CA THR A 68 14.86 -16.70 5.65
C THR A 68 15.56 -15.81 4.62
N GLN A 69 16.54 -15.05 5.07
CA GLN A 69 17.39 -14.29 4.15
C GLN A 69 18.17 -15.22 3.21
N ASP A 70 18.64 -16.35 3.72
CA ASP A 70 19.37 -17.33 2.92
C ASP A 70 18.50 -17.88 1.78
N ASP A 71 17.23 -18.22 2.06
CA ASP A 71 16.28 -18.66 1.03
C ASP A 71 16.08 -17.59 -0.05
N LEU A 72 15.99 -16.31 0.34
CA LEU A 72 15.81 -15.22 -0.61
C LEU A 72 17.04 -15.01 -1.50
N TYR A 73 18.25 -15.06 -0.93
CA TYR A 73 19.48 -14.87 -1.71
C TYR A 73 19.83 -16.09 -2.56
N GLN A 74 19.47 -17.30 -2.14
CA GLN A 74 19.65 -18.52 -2.93
C GLN A 74 18.62 -18.65 -4.05
N SER A 75 17.45 -18.03 -3.89
CA SER A 75 16.42 -18.01 -4.92
C SER A 75 16.83 -17.10 -6.08
N ASN A 76 16.74 -17.62 -7.29
CA ASN A 76 17.11 -16.87 -8.49
C ASN A 76 15.88 -16.50 -9.31
N ILE A 77 15.54 -15.22 -9.29
CA ILE A 77 14.39 -14.68 -10.03
C ILE A 77 14.52 -14.91 -11.54
N ASN A 78 15.72 -14.74 -12.09
CA ASN A 78 15.95 -14.84 -13.53
C ASN A 78 15.73 -16.25 -14.08
N THR A 79 15.93 -17.27 -13.25
CA THR A 79 15.72 -18.68 -13.64
C THR A 79 14.43 -19.27 -13.10
N HIS A 80 13.61 -18.48 -12.39
CA HIS A 80 12.42 -18.95 -11.68
C HIS A 80 12.68 -20.12 -10.72
N GLN A 81 13.90 -20.21 -10.22
CA GLN A 81 14.29 -21.22 -9.24
C GLN A 81 14.17 -20.66 -7.84
N PHE A 82 13.14 -21.06 -7.14
CA PHE A 82 12.89 -20.65 -5.76
C PHE A 82 13.12 -21.83 -4.81
N THR A 83 13.77 -21.56 -3.68
CA THR A 83 14.06 -22.59 -2.67
C THR A 83 12.78 -23.03 -1.95
N THR A 84 11.85 -22.08 -1.72
CA THR A 84 10.59 -22.32 -1.02
C THR A 84 9.44 -21.55 -1.69
N VAL A 85 8.19 -21.95 -1.39
CA VAL A 85 6.99 -21.22 -1.81
C VAL A 85 6.99 -19.80 -1.21
N ALA A 86 7.36 -19.67 0.06
CA ALA A 86 7.45 -18.38 0.74
C ALA A 86 8.47 -17.44 0.06
N ALA A 87 9.65 -17.96 -0.32
CA ALA A 87 10.64 -17.17 -1.06
C ALA A 87 10.09 -16.71 -2.43
N LYS A 88 9.35 -17.56 -3.13
CA LYS A 88 8.68 -17.20 -4.38
C LYS A 88 7.69 -16.03 -4.18
N GLU A 89 6.84 -16.11 -3.15
CA GLU A 89 5.86 -15.06 -2.86
C GLU A 89 6.51 -13.72 -2.49
N VAL A 90 7.60 -13.75 -1.71
CA VAL A 90 8.38 -12.53 -1.40
C VAL A 90 8.99 -11.92 -2.67
N HIS A 91 9.49 -12.73 -3.58
CA HIS A 91 9.99 -12.23 -4.86
C HIS A 91 8.87 -11.64 -5.75
N TYR A 92 7.69 -12.25 -5.76
CA TYR A 92 6.54 -11.70 -6.48
C TYR A 92 6.08 -10.36 -5.89
N TYR A 93 6.12 -10.22 -4.56
CA TYR A 93 5.88 -8.92 -3.93
C TYR A 93 6.87 -7.86 -4.40
N ALA A 94 8.17 -8.17 -4.40
CA ALA A 94 9.19 -7.23 -4.85
C ALA A 94 9.02 -6.86 -6.34
N GLN A 95 8.62 -7.80 -7.19
CA GLN A 95 8.29 -7.54 -8.59
C GLN A 95 7.04 -6.65 -8.74
N ALA A 96 5.98 -6.94 -8.00
CA ALA A 96 4.75 -6.15 -7.99
C ALA A 96 5.00 -4.71 -7.53
N MET A 97 5.85 -4.53 -6.51
CA MET A 97 6.26 -3.20 -6.04
C MET A 97 7.08 -2.46 -7.09
N SER A 98 8.03 -3.12 -7.76
CA SER A 98 8.83 -2.51 -8.83
C SER A 98 7.96 -2.10 -10.03
N LEU A 99 7.01 -2.95 -10.44
CA LEU A 99 6.03 -2.63 -11.49
C LEU A 99 5.24 -1.37 -11.12
N GLY A 100 4.72 -1.32 -9.89
CA GLY A 100 3.99 -0.15 -9.40
C GLY A 100 4.85 1.12 -9.39
N PHE A 101 6.10 1.01 -8.93
CA PHE A 101 7.05 2.12 -8.88
C PHE A 101 7.33 2.70 -10.26
N ASP A 102 7.62 1.86 -11.25
CA ASP A 102 7.92 2.30 -12.63
C ASP A 102 6.69 2.95 -13.27
N SER A 103 5.50 2.38 -13.09
CA SER A 103 4.25 2.93 -13.60
C SER A 103 3.93 4.31 -12.99
N VAL A 104 4.02 4.45 -11.66
CA VAL A 104 3.75 5.74 -10.99
C VAL A 104 4.79 6.81 -11.37
N ARG A 105 6.04 6.43 -11.60
CA ARG A 105 7.07 7.37 -12.12
C ARG A 105 6.77 7.87 -13.52
N SER A 106 6.24 7.01 -14.39
CA SER A 106 5.85 7.33 -15.76
C SER A 106 4.57 8.17 -15.79
N ASP A 107 3.49 7.63 -15.24
CA ASP A 107 2.12 8.12 -15.48
C ASP A 107 1.66 9.14 -14.44
N LYS A 108 2.36 9.22 -13.29
CA LYS A 108 2.05 10.10 -12.17
C LYS A 108 0.69 9.83 -11.51
N LEU A 109 0.03 8.73 -11.84
CA LEU A 109 -1.30 8.36 -11.35
C LEU A 109 -1.28 6.93 -10.80
N ILE A 110 -2.10 6.70 -9.78
CA ILE A 110 -2.43 5.37 -9.28
C ILE A 110 -3.85 5.03 -9.74
N THR A 111 -3.96 4.19 -10.77
CA THR A 111 -5.24 3.83 -11.38
C THR A 111 -5.74 2.47 -10.91
N LEU A 112 -7.04 2.19 -11.07
CA LEU A 112 -7.61 0.86 -10.80
C LEU A 112 -6.95 -0.24 -11.63
N ASN A 113 -6.53 0.08 -12.86
CA ASN A 113 -5.81 -0.89 -13.69
C ASN A 113 -4.45 -1.22 -13.09
N LEU A 114 -3.69 -0.20 -12.67
CA LEU A 114 -2.41 -0.40 -11.99
C LEU A 114 -2.58 -1.23 -10.69
N ILE A 115 -3.60 -0.94 -9.88
CA ILE A 115 -3.89 -1.70 -8.67
C ILE A 115 -4.16 -3.18 -8.98
N LYS A 116 -4.91 -3.47 -10.04
CA LYS A 116 -5.17 -4.85 -10.49
C LYS A 116 -3.90 -5.52 -11.03
N GLU A 117 -3.05 -4.80 -11.76
CA GLU A 117 -1.78 -5.31 -12.28
C GLU A 117 -0.79 -5.64 -11.15
N ILE A 118 -0.72 -4.79 -10.12
CA ILE A 118 0.08 -5.04 -8.93
C ILE A 118 -0.38 -6.33 -8.22
N GLN A 119 -1.70 -6.46 -7.98
CA GLN A 119 -2.25 -7.65 -7.35
C GLN A 119 -2.06 -8.91 -8.22
N ALA A 120 -2.21 -8.78 -9.54
CA ALA A 120 -2.00 -9.89 -10.46
C ALA A 120 -0.53 -10.36 -10.46
N ALA A 121 0.43 -9.43 -10.40
CA ALA A 121 1.85 -9.76 -10.28
C ALA A 121 2.17 -10.41 -8.93
N LEU A 122 1.54 -9.92 -7.84
CA LEU A 122 1.70 -10.44 -6.49
C LEU A 122 1.20 -11.89 -6.35
N GLU A 123 0.01 -12.19 -6.90
CA GLU A 123 -0.66 -13.48 -6.75
C GLU A 123 -0.43 -14.43 -7.92
N GLY A 124 0.19 -13.95 -9.00
CA GLY A 124 0.39 -14.74 -10.22
C GLY A 124 -0.91 -15.11 -10.94
N ASN A 125 -1.96 -14.30 -10.79
CA ASN A 125 -3.25 -14.52 -11.44
C ASN A 125 -3.91 -13.18 -11.86
N ASN A 126 -4.88 -13.26 -12.78
CA ASN A 126 -5.61 -12.10 -13.30
C ASN A 126 -7.10 -12.14 -12.92
N ALA A 127 -7.44 -12.55 -11.71
CA ALA A 127 -8.84 -12.64 -11.27
C ALA A 127 -9.55 -11.27 -11.21
N GLY A 128 -8.80 -10.20 -10.97
CA GLY A 128 -9.34 -8.86 -10.78
C GLY A 128 -10.15 -8.75 -9.49
N PHE A 129 -11.06 -7.78 -9.41
CA PHE A 129 -11.89 -7.62 -8.22
C PHE A 129 -12.83 -8.82 -8.06
N ARG A 130 -13.05 -9.23 -6.81
CA ARG A 130 -13.90 -10.38 -6.48
C ARG A 130 -15.35 -10.13 -6.91
N LYS A 131 -15.94 -11.20 -7.43
CA LYS A 131 -17.33 -11.20 -7.92
C LYS A 131 -18.24 -12.08 -7.06
N GLN A 132 -17.65 -13.00 -6.29
CA GLN A 132 -18.39 -13.93 -5.45
C GLN A 132 -18.63 -13.30 -4.06
N GLN A 133 -19.79 -13.61 -3.51
CA GLN A 133 -20.14 -13.24 -2.14
C GLN A 133 -19.55 -14.24 -1.14
N GLY A 134 -19.58 -13.89 0.14
CA GLY A 134 -19.15 -14.76 1.24
C GLY A 134 -17.77 -14.44 1.81
N THR A 135 -17.08 -13.40 1.28
CA THR A 135 -15.83 -12.93 1.88
C THR A 135 -16.10 -12.31 3.24
N GLY A 136 -15.40 -12.77 4.27
CA GLY A 136 -15.45 -12.22 5.62
C GLY A 136 -14.07 -12.27 6.26
N LEU A 137 -13.71 -11.24 7.02
CA LEU A 137 -12.49 -11.24 7.81
C LEU A 137 -12.76 -11.97 9.13
N VAL A 138 -11.99 -13.00 9.38
CA VAL A 138 -12.18 -13.94 10.48
C VAL A 138 -11.05 -13.78 11.49
N ASN A 139 -11.38 -13.72 12.76
CA ASN A 139 -10.38 -13.83 13.81
C ASN A 139 -9.75 -15.23 13.76
N GLN A 140 -8.44 -15.32 13.60
CA GLN A 140 -7.75 -16.59 13.44
C GLN A 140 -7.87 -17.52 14.65
N THR A 141 -8.01 -16.93 15.85
CA THR A 141 -8.10 -17.68 17.12
C THR A 141 -9.54 -18.10 17.42
N THR A 142 -10.51 -17.17 17.35
CA THR A 142 -11.91 -17.45 17.74
C THR A 142 -12.75 -18.02 16.60
N LYS A 143 -12.26 -17.91 15.34
CA LYS A 143 -12.97 -18.26 14.10
C LYS A 143 -14.26 -17.46 13.87
N GLU A 144 -14.45 -16.39 14.61
CA GLU A 144 -15.59 -15.48 14.45
C GLU A 144 -15.33 -14.48 13.32
N ILE A 145 -16.38 -14.15 12.55
CA ILE A 145 -16.32 -13.09 11.56
C ILE A 145 -16.30 -11.75 12.30
N VAL A 146 -15.21 -11.02 12.18
CA VAL A 146 -15.02 -9.70 12.81
C VAL A 146 -15.45 -8.56 11.89
N TYR A 147 -15.40 -8.78 10.57
CA TYR A 147 -15.81 -7.78 9.58
C TYR A 147 -16.30 -8.45 8.30
N MET A 148 -17.38 -7.89 7.74
CA MET A 148 -17.92 -8.29 6.43
C MET A 148 -17.74 -7.13 5.45
N PRO A 149 -16.77 -7.21 4.52
CA PRO A 149 -16.61 -6.20 3.48
C PRO A 149 -17.78 -6.22 2.49
N PRO A 150 -17.88 -5.23 1.58
CA PRO A 150 -18.94 -5.18 0.57
C PRO A 150 -19.06 -6.51 -0.18
N GLN A 151 -20.28 -7.02 -0.31
CA GLN A 151 -20.53 -8.34 -0.93
C GLN A 151 -20.99 -8.22 -2.39
N ASN A 152 -21.50 -7.06 -2.79
CA ASN A 152 -21.99 -6.83 -4.15
C ASN A 152 -20.81 -6.31 -5.02
N PRO A 153 -20.50 -6.94 -6.16
CA PRO A 153 -19.44 -6.48 -7.07
C PRO A 153 -19.58 -5.02 -7.52
N ALA A 154 -20.81 -4.55 -7.75
CA ALA A 154 -21.05 -3.16 -8.14
C ALA A 154 -20.68 -2.16 -7.05
N ASP A 155 -20.87 -2.52 -5.76
CA ASP A 155 -20.46 -1.68 -4.64
C ASP A 155 -18.92 -1.66 -4.51
N ILE A 156 -18.26 -2.81 -4.75
CA ILE A 156 -16.79 -2.89 -4.76
C ILE A 156 -16.23 -1.98 -5.84
N GLU A 157 -16.74 -2.08 -7.07
CA GLU A 157 -16.29 -1.24 -8.19
C GLU A 157 -16.52 0.24 -7.90
N LYS A 158 -17.67 0.60 -7.33
CA LYS A 158 -17.97 1.97 -6.95
C LYS A 158 -16.99 2.49 -5.89
N TYR A 159 -16.81 1.76 -4.78
CA TYR A 159 -15.89 2.19 -3.72
C TYR A 159 -14.44 2.28 -4.20
N MET A 160 -14.01 1.35 -5.05
CA MET A 160 -12.67 1.41 -5.64
C MET A 160 -12.51 2.59 -6.60
N SER A 161 -13.54 2.94 -7.38
CA SER A 161 -13.54 4.12 -8.24
C SER A 161 -13.49 5.42 -7.43
N ASP A 162 -14.22 5.48 -6.32
CA ASP A 162 -14.16 6.62 -5.39
C ASP A 162 -12.78 6.72 -4.73
N LEU A 163 -12.17 5.58 -4.38
CA LEU A 163 -10.81 5.54 -3.84
C LEU A 163 -9.76 6.01 -4.86
N GLU A 164 -9.82 5.56 -6.11
CA GLU A 164 -8.94 6.02 -7.20
C GLU A 164 -9.00 7.54 -7.35
N ARG A 165 -10.22 8.09 -7.38
CA ARG A 165 -10.43 9.54 -7.44
C ARG A 165 -9.82 10.23 -6.21
N PHE A 166 -10.04 9.71 -5.01
CA PHE A 166 -9.49 10.26 -3.78
C PHE A 166 -7.95 10.24 -3.77
N ILE A 167 -7.32 9.16 -4.21
CA ILE A 167 -5.86 9.05 -4.31
C ILE A 167 -5.29 10.16 -5.19
N ASN A 168 -5.88 10.34 -6.40
CA ASN A 168 -5.34 11.22 -7.43
C ASN A 168 -5.82 12.66 -7.33
N ASP A 169 -6.80 12.96 -6.48
CA ASP A 169 -7.31 14.33 -6.29
C ASP A 169 -6.45 15.09 -5.28
N SER A 170 -5.73 16.08 -5.78
CA SER A 170 -4.88 16.97 -4.98
C SER A 170 -5.56 18.30 -4.62
N ALA A 171 -6.74 18.59 -5.19
CA ALA A 171 -7.32 19.92 -5.14
C ALA A 171 -8.44 20.09 -4.11
N GLN A 172 -9.15 19.01 -3.76
CA GLN A 172 -10.37 19.10 -2.96
C GLN A 172 -10.18 18.93 -1.45
N LEU A 173 -9.13 18.21 -1.04
CA LEU A 173 -8.93 17.86 0.38
C LEU A 173 -7.47 18.14 0.78
N ASP A 174 -7.29 19.18 1.59
CA ASP A 174 -5.97 19.62 2.09
C ASP A 174 -5.56 18.84 3.36
N TYR A 175 -5.58 17.48 3.27
CA TYR A 175 -5.06 16.65 4.35
C TYR A 175 -3.53 16.53 4.28
N ASP A 176 -2.91 16.38 5.46
CA ASP A 176 -1.52 15.95 5.54
C ASP A 176 -1.32 14.65 4.73
N PRO A 177 -0.28 14.54 3.89
CA PRO A 177 -0.07 13.36 3.06
C PRO A 177 -0.02 12.04 3.83
N LEU A 178 0.49 12.04 5.08
CA LEU A 178 0.52 10.83 5.90
C LEU A 178 -0.87 10.46 6.43
N VAL A 179 -1.71 11.46 6.72
CA VAL A 179 -3.12 11.23 7.07
C VAL A 179 -3.86 10.68 5.87
N LYS A 180 -3.67 11.28 4.69
CA LYS A 180 -4.30 10.80 3.45
C LYS A 180 -3.86 9.38 3.11
N MET A 181 -2.58 9.04 3.25
CA MET A 181 -2.08 7.68 3.10
C MET A 181 -2.79 6.69 4.05
N ALA A 182 -2.96 7.05 5.31
CA ALA A 182 -3.66 6.21 6.28
C ALA A 182 -5.13 6.01 5.92
N LEU A 183 -5.81 7.04 5.40
CA LEU A 183 -7.18 6.93 4.89
C LEU A 183 -7.28 6.02 3.67
N ILE A 184 -6.35 6.15 2.72
CA ILE A 184 -6.27 5.31 1.53
C ILE A 184 -6.14 3.83 1.94
N HIS A 185 -5.21 3.55 2.85
CA HIS A 185 -4.97 2.20 3.34
C HIS A 185 -6.20 1.62 4.05
N HIS A 186 -6.75 2.37 5.00
CA HIS A 186 -7.95 1.95 5.73
C HIS A 186 -9.13 1.70 4.80
N GLN A 187 -9.37 2.58 3.82
CA GLN A 187 -10.46 2.42 2.86
C GLN A 187 -10.26 1.20 1.98
N PHE A 188 -9.06 1.00 1.45
CA PHE A 188 -8.72 -0.16 0.63
C PHE A 188 -8.94 -1.47 1.39
N GLU A 189 -8.43 -1.57 2.63
CA GLU A 189 -8.62 -2.74 3.48
C GLU A 189 -10.10 -2.96 3.84
N SER A 190 -10.88 -1.88 4.04
CA SER A 190 -12.31 -1.97 4.32
C SER A 190 -13.10 -2.46 3.10
N ILE A 191 -12.74 -2.05 1.90
CA ILE A 191 -13.36 -2.55 0.65
C ILE A 191 -12.98 -4.01 0.42
N HIS A 192 -11.74 -4.39 0.71
CA HIS A 192 -11.19 -5.73 0.54
C HIS A 192 -11.51 -6.31 -0.84
N PRO A 193 -11.02 -5.64 -1.91
CA PRO A 193 -11.55 -5.83 -3.27
C PRO A 193 -11.15 -7.14 -3.93
N PHE A 194 -10.10 -7.82 -3.47
CA PHE A 194 -9.56 -9.02 -4.07
C PHE A 194 -9.90 -10.29 -3.27
N TYR A 195 -9.73 -11.44 -3.89
CA TYR A 195 -9.88 -12.73 -3.22
C TYR A 195 -8.70 -13.00 -2.27
N ASP A 196 -7.49 -12.59 -2.66
CA ASP A 196 -6.25 -12.71 -1.87
C ASP A 196 -5.30 -11.55 -2.17
N GLY A 197 -4.29 -11.35 -1.30
CA GLY A 197 -3.26 -10.34 -1.47
C GLY A 197 -3.69 -8.91 -1.13
N ASN A 198 -4.86 -8.68 -0.50
CA ASN A 198 -5.33 -7.33 -0.17
C ASN A 198 -4.33 -6.61 0.73
N GLY A 199 -3.92 -7.18 1.86
CA GLY A 199 -2.98 -6.55 2.78
C GLY A 199 -1.65 -6.18 2.13
N ARG A 200 -1.08 -7.10 1.36
CA ARG A 200 0.18 -6.85 0.63
C ARG A 200 0.01 -5.76 -0.44
N THR A 201 -1.07 -5.80 -1.22
CA THR A 201 -1.40 -4.76 -2.20
C THR A 201 -1.59 -3.40 -1.52
N GLY A 202 -2.32 -3.33 -0.41
CA GLY A 202 -2.54 -2.11 0.37
C GLY A 202 -1.24 -1.49 0.89
N ARG A 203 -0.28 -2.31 1.34
CA ARG A 203 1.04 -1.83 1.76
C ARG A 203 1.87 -1.30 0.59
N ILE A 204 1.84 -1.97 -0.56
CA ILE A 204 2.45 -1.42 -1.79
C ILE A 204 1.83 -0.07 -2.15
N LEU A 205 0.51 0.06 -2.10
CA LEU A 205 -0.17 1.33 -2.39
C LEU A 205 0.29 2.47 -1.49
N ASN A 206 0.58 2.22 -0.21
CA ASN A 206 1.12 3.23 0.70
C ASN A 206 2.44 3.79 0.18
N ILE A 207 3.35 2.91 -0.23
CA ILE A 207 4.67 3.30 -0.78
C ILE A 207 4.48 4.08 -2.07
N LEU A 208 3.64 3.59 -2.98
CA LEU A 208 3.38 4.24 -4.27
C LEU A 208 2.76 5.62 -4.10
N TYR A 209 1.83 5.77 -3.15
CA TYR A 209 1.23 7.06 -2.84
C TYR A 209 2.27 8.08 -2.36
N LEU A 210 3.21 7.68 -1.49
CA LEU A 210 4.25 8.58 -0.98
C LEU A 210 5.26 9.03 -2.06
N ILE A 211 5.47 8.23 -3.10
CA ILE A 211 6.34 8.60 -4.23
C ILE A 211 5.61 9.33 -5.35
N GLN A 212 4.29 9.37 -5.31
CA GLN A 212 3.50 10.10 -6.30
C GLN A 212 3.85 11.60 -6.24
N PRO A 213 4.07 12.31 -7.38
CA PRO A 213 4.57 13.70 -7.39
C PRO A 213 3.72 14.69 -6.58
N VAL A 214 2.43 14.43 -6.44
CA VAL A 214 1.51 15.27 -5.67
C VAL A 214 1.84 15.22 -4.18
N SER A 215 2.02 14.02 -3.64
CA SER A 215 2.39 13.83 -2.23
C SER A 215 3.77 14.41 -1.93
N TYR A 216 4.71 14.27 -2.87
CA TYR A 216 6.07 14.79 -2.70
C TYR A 216 6.14 16.32 -2.69
N THR A 217 5.29 17.02 -3.44
CA THR A 217 5.21 18.49 -3.41
C THR A 217 4.63 19.01 -2.10
N HIS A 218 3.64 18.33 -1.54
CA HIS A 218 3.09 18.66 -0.22
C HIS A 218 4.09 18.42 0.91
N LEU A 219 4.80 17.29 0.92
CA LEU A 219 5.88 17.05 1.87
C LEU A 219 6.96 18.13 1.84
N ARG A 220 7.32 18.64 0.65
CA ARG A 220 8.26 19.76 0.50
C ARG A 220 7.71 21.09 0.99
N ALA A 221 6.43 21.36 0.80
CA ALA A 221 5.80 22.61 1.21
C ALA A 221 5.76 22.75 2.75
N HIS A 222 5.60 21.65 3.48
CA HIS A 222 5.67 21.64 4.94
C HIS A 222 7.10 21.89 5.46
N GLU A 223 8.13 21.42 4.78
CA GLU A 223 9.54 21.68 5.13
C GLU A 223 9.89 23.19 5.00
N THR A 224 9.28 23.90 4.05
CA THR A 224 9.59 25.34 3.82
C THR A 224 8.82 26.31 4.71
N LYS A 225 7.75 25.88 5.36
CA LYS A 225 6.98 26.69 6.32
C LYS A 225 7.53 26.64 7.76
N ALA A 226 8.49 25.78 8.04
CA ALA A 226 9.10 25.58 9.36
C ALA A 226 10.43 26.31 9.57
N ASN A 227 10.86 27.18 8.62
CA ASN A 227 12.05 28.05 8.73
C ASN A 227 11.66 29.52 8.85
#